data_0e67b5aae1a00b40d346a60c10b56677
#
_entry.id   0e67b5aae1a00b40d346a60c10b56677
#
_cell.length_a   1.000
_cell.length_b   1.000
_cell.length_c   1.000
_cell.angle_alpha   90.00
_cell.angle_beta   90.00
_cell.angle_gamma   90.00
#
_symmetry.space_group_name_H-M   'P 1'
#
loop_
_entity.id
_entity.type
_entity.pdbx_description
1 polymer ?
#
loop_
_entity_poly.entity_id
_entity_poly.type
_entity_poly.pdbx_seq_one_letter_code
_entity_poly.pdbx_strand_id
1 'polypeptide(L)'
;LNKIMKKITKLMLLSGVVALSSTFYMCAEKTAAEPTLKDSFKDCFLMGTALNVHQVSGRDSMGQATALKHFNSIVAENAMKSANIHPEENRYYWDDADAFVKLGEDNGMFIIGHCLVWHSQCSPWFLVDENGNDVDAETLKSRLRDHIHTIVGRYKGRVHGWDVVNEAIVEDGSYRNSGFYRILGEEFIPLAFQYAHEADPDAELYYNDYGMNVPGRRNTVVKMVNSMKERGIRIDAIGMQSHMGMDYPDLNEFEESLEAFAGTGCKVMITEWDMSALPTVNQGANVSDTTAYQKQLNPYPDGLPEDIDTKWNNRMADVMRLFMKHSDVITRVTAWGVSDGDSWKNDWPVRGRKEY
;
A
#
# COMPACT_ATOMS: atom_id res chain seq x y z
N LEU A 1 77.44 16.06 -35.98
CA LEU A 1 76.52 16.68 -34.97
C LEU A 1 75.19 17.16 -35.61
N ASN A 2 75.32 17.83 -36.81
CA ASN A 2 74.10 18.39 -37.47
C ASN A 2 73.09 17.36 -38.04
N LYS A 3 73.45 16.09 -38.25
CA LYS A 3 72.61 15.05 -38.77
C LYS A 3 71.77 14.36 -37.62
N ILE A 4 72.30 14.37 -36.42
CA ILE A 4 71.67 13.80 -35.24
C ILE A 4 70.62 14.76 -34.69
N MET A 5 70.87 16.05 -34.66
CA MET A 5 69.91 17.07 -34.22
C MET A 5 68.70 17.17 -35.15
N LYS A 6 68.84 17.00 -36.48
CA LYS A 6 67.73 16.97 -37.43
C LYS A 6 66.78 15.73 -37.26
N LYS A 7 67.31 14.60 -36.75
CA LYS A 7 66.54 13.42 -36.47
C LYS A 7 65.71 13.54 -35.15
N ILE A 8 66.28 14.23 -34.16
CA ILE A 8 65.63 14.45 -32.88
C ILE A 8 64.44 15.44 -33.02
N THR A 9 64.63 16.51 -33.82
CA THR A 9 63.60 17.51 -34.09
C THR A 9 62.45 16.94 -34.94
N LYS A 10 62.69 15.93 -35.81
CA LYS A 10 61.66 15.24 -36.58
C LYS A 10 60.87 14.19 -35.72
N LEU A 11 61.54 13.66 -34.69
CA LEU A 11 60.89 12.70 -33.77
C LEU A 11 60.02 13.42 -32.75
N MET A 12 60.38 14.63 -32.33
CA MET A 12 59.51 15.43 -31.40
C MET A 12 58.33 16.10 -32.09
N LEU A 13 58.38 16.31 -33.41
CA LEU A 13 57.21 16.81 -34.16
C LEU A 13 56.16 15.70 -34.53
N LEU A 14 56.60 14.42 -34.54
CA LEU A 14 55.63 13.30 -34.70
C LEU A 14 55.01 12.87 -33.41
N SER A 15 55.62 13.09 -32.25
CA SER A 15 55.02 12.79 -30.95
C SER A 15 54.03 13.87 -30.45
N GLY A 16 54.12 15.09 -30.99
CA GLY A 16 53.20 16.18 -30.64
C GLY A 16 51.83 16.14 -31.36
N VAL A 17 51.74 15.41 -32.48
CA VAL A 17 50.47 15.29 -33.25
C VAL A 17 49.65 14.06 -32.85
N VAL A 18 50.30 13.06 -32.22
CA VAL A 18 49.59 11.86 -31.71
C VAL A 18 49.00 12.12 -30.32
N ALA A 19 49.51 13.10 -29.58
CA ALA A 19 48.97 13.47 -28.26
C ALA A 19 47.75 14.40 -28.29
N LEU A 20 47.42 15.01 -29.46
CA LEU A 20 46.23 15.88 -29.58
C LEU A 20 45.01 15.22 -30.21
N SER A 21 45.09 13.96 -30.67
CA SER A 21 43.96 13.21 -31.21
C SER A 21 43.38 12.15 -30.28
N SER A 22 43.95 11.99 -29.08
CA SER A 22 43.44 11.04 -28.08
C SER A 22 42.63 11.69 -26.94
N THR A 23 42.31 12.99 -27.04
CA THR A 23 41.55 13.70 -25.99
C THR A 23 40.10 14.04 -26.35
N PHE A 24 39.54 13.47 -27.42
CA PHE A 24 38.16 13.73 -27.81
C PHE A 24 37.32 12.46 -28.10
N TYR A 25 37.61 11.35 -27.42
CA TYR A 25 36.67 10.23 -27.31
C TYR A 25 36.53 9.79 -25.85
N MET A 26 36.24 10.74 -24.96
CA MET A 26 35.39 10.41 -23.83
C MET A 26 33.96 10.40 -24.38
N CYS A 27 33.58 9.28 -25.00
CA CYS A 27 32.19 8.90 -25.01
C CYS A 27 31.79 8.94 -23.55
N ALA A 28 30.99 9.93 -23.16
CA ALA A 28 30.15 9.79 -21.96
C ALA A 28 29.36 8.51 -22.19
N GLU A 29 29.80 7.39 -21.59
CA GLU A 29 28.88 6.29 -21.34
C GLU A 29 27.72 6.97 -20.67
N LYS A 30 26.58 7.06 -21.38
CA LYS A 30 25.32 7.30 -20.76
C LYS A 30 25.17 6.15 -19.75
N THR A 31 25.50 6.41 -18.49
CA THR A 31 25.12 5.52 -17.42
C THR A 31 23.63 5.28 -17.63
N ALA A 32 23.27 4.07 -17.99
CA ALA A 32 21.86 3.71 -18.15
C ALA A 32 21.17 4.13 -16.85
N ALA A 33 20.13 4.93 -16.96
CA ALA A 33 19.39 5.34 -15.78
C ALA A 33 18.96 4.07 -15.03
N GLU A 34 19.14 4.05 -13.72
CA GLU A 34 18.72 2.91 -12.90
C GLU A 34 17.24 2.64 -13.16
N PRO A 35 16.86 1.38 -13.37
CA PRO A 35 15.46 1.04 -13.65
C PRO A 35 14.58 1.42 -12.45
N THR A 36 13.40 1.95 -12.73
CA THR A 36 12.42 2.25 -11.69
C THR A 36 11.69 0.97 -11.26
N LEU A 37 11.05 0.96 -10.09
CA LEU A 37 10.25 -0.21 -9.65
C LEU A 37 9.14 -0.53 -10.67
N LYS A 38 8.37 0.48 -11.09
CA LYS A 38 7.29 0.30 -12.08
C LYS A 38 7.77 -0.27 -13.42
N ASP A 39 9.00 0.07 -13.84
CA ASP A 39 9.57 -0.47 -15.08
C ASP A 39 10.10 -1.89 -14.89
N SER A 40 10.67 -2.19 -13.72
CA SER A 40 11.22 -3.51 -13.40
C SER A 40 10.11 -4.57 -13.30
N PHE A 41 8.93 -4.21 -12.82
CA PHE A 41 7.81 -5.14 -12.61
C PHE A 41 6.65 -4.96 -13.60
N LYS A 42 6.82 -4.16 -14.66
CA LYS A 42 5.77 -3.82 -15.64
C LYS A 42 5.07 -5.03 -16.27
N ASP A 43 5.76 -6.14 -16.40
CA ASP A 43 5.24 -7.38 -17.00
C ASP A 43 4.63 -8.34 -15.95
N CYS A 44 4.64 -7.95 -14.67
CA CYS A 44 4.11 -8.74 -13.56
C CYS A 44 2.85 -8.10 -12.96
N PHE A 45 2.97 -6.89 -12.43
CA PHE A 45 1.89 -6.19 -11.72
C PHE A 45 2.17 -4.69 -11.63
N LEU A 46 1.16 -3.90 -11.26
CA LEU A 46 1.36 -2.49 -10.93
C LEU A 46 2.12 -2.35 -9.62
N MET A 47 3.09 -1.43 -9.60
CA MET A 47 3.76 -1.01 -8.36
C MET A 47 3.04 0.21 -7.81
N GLY A 48 2.49 0.07 -6.61
CA GLY A 48 1.74 1.11 -5.92
C GLY A 48 2.42 1.62 -4.66
N THR A 49 1.98 2.79 -4.19
CA THR A 49 2.36 3.32 -2.87
C THR A 49 1.21 4.10 -2.24
N ALA A 50 1.13 4.05 -0.89
CA ALA A 50 0.26 4.93 -0.14
C ALA A 50 0.87 6.34 -0.06
N LEU A 51 0.01 7.36 -0.16
CA LEU A 51 0.40 8.77 -0.08
C LEU A 51 -0.40 9.50 1.00
N ASN A 52 0.29 10.25 1.83
CA ASN A 52 -0.32 11.18 2.76
C ASN A 52 -0.40 12.61 2.18
N VAL A 53 -1.06 13.49 2.91
CA VAL A 53 -1.31 14.87 2.47
C VAL A 53 -0.03 15.70 2.30
N HIS A 54 1.09 15.33 2.93
CA HIS A 54 2.35 16.06 2.79
C HIS A 54 3.00 15.75 1.44
N GLN A 55 2.98 14.49 1.02
CA GLN A 55 3.45 14.07 -0.31
C GLN A 55 2.53 14.62 -1.40
N VAL A 56 1.21 14.46 -1.22
CA VAL A 56 0.23 14.95 -2.20
C VAL A 56 0.36 16.46 -2.44
N SER A 57 0.53 17.24 -1.38
CA SER A 57 0.67 18.71 -1.49
C SER A 57 2.06 19.21 -1.90
N GLY A 58 3.05 18.32 -2.03
CA GLY A 58 4.44 18.68 -2.31
C GLY A 58 5.21 19.27 -1.12
N ARG A 59 4.62 19.29 0.07
CA ARG A 59 5.34 19.68 1.31
C ARG A 59 6.48 18.70 1.62
N ASP A 60 6.26 17.41 1.39
CA ASP A 60 7.30 16.41 1.27
C ASP A 60 7.61 16.20 -0.23
N SER A 61 8.44 17.07 -0.77
CA SER A 61 8.80 17.03 -2.18
C SER A 61 9.68 15.83 -2.56
N MET A 62 10.46 15.29 -1.63
CA MET A 62 11.29 14.11 -1.87
C MET A 62 10.44 12.85 -1.94
N GLY A 63 9.52 12.66 -0.99
CA GLY A 63 8.56 11.56 -1.02
C GLY A 63 7.69 11.61 -2.27
N GLN A 64 7.17 12.78 -2.63
CA GLN A 64 6.40 12.96 -3.87
C GLN A 64 7.23 12.56 -5.11
N ALA A 65 8.47 13.06 -5.23
CA ALA A 65 9.34 12.74 -6.36
C ALA A 65 9.67 11.24 -6.43
N THR A 66 9.89 10.58 -5.29
CA THR A 66 10.11 9.14 -5.19
C THR A 66 8.87 8.38 -5.65
N ALA A 67 7.68 8.78 -5.18
CA ALA A 67 6.42 8.17 -5.59
C ALA A 67 6.22 8.26 -7.11
N LEU A 68 6.35 9.44 -7.69
CA LEU A 68 6.16 9.65 -9.13
C LEU A 68 7.21 8.92 -9.99
N LYS A 69 8.43 8.78 -9.48
CA LYS A 69 9.50 8.07 -10.19
C LYS A 69 9.26 6.56 -10.22
N HIS A 70 8.94 5.96 -9.09
CA HIS A 70 9.00 4.51 -8.90
C HIS A 70 7.67 3.79 -9.04
N PHE A 71 6.53 4.48 -8.90
CA PHE A 71 5.22 3.86 -8.84
C PHE A 71 4.31 4.31 -9.98
N ASN A 72 3.35 3.46 -10.33
CA ASN A 72 2.31 3.70 -11.34
C ASN A 72 0.89 3.48 -10.79
N SER A 73 0.77 3.24 -9.48
CA SER A 73 -0.49 3.19 -8.75
C SER A 73 -0.35 3.93 -7.41
N ILE A 74 -1.42 4.56 -6.95
CA ILE A 74 -1.46 5.25 -5.66
C ILE A 74 -2.73 4.93 -4.89
N VAL A 75 -2.62 4.94 -3.56
CA VAL A 75 -3.74 4.81 -2.62
C VAL A 75 -3.69 5.94 -1.60
N ALA A 76 -4.86 6.47 -1.22
CA ALA A 76 -4.93 7.53 -0.20
C ALA A 76 -4.73 6.93 1.19
N GLU A 77 -3.62 7.26 1.89
CA GLU A 77 -3.33 6.73 3.22
C GLU A 77 -4.45 7.06 4.22
N ASN A 78 -4.90 8.31 4.27
CA ASN A 78 -5.90 8.78 5.22
C ASN A 78 -6.99 9.68 4.62
N ALA A 79 -6.73 10.37 3.50
CA ALA A 79 -7.58 11.47 3.01
C ALA A 79 -9.02 11.03 2.67
N MET A 80 -9.24 9.76 2.31
CA MET A 80 -10.55 9.23 1.93
C MET A 80 -11.23 8.40 3.03
N LYS A 81 -10.62 8.22 4.20
CA LYS A 81 -11.26 7.54 5.34
C LYS A 81 -12.41 8.38 5.88
N SER A 82 -13.50 7.73 6.31
CA SER A 82 -14.74 8.39 6.70
C SER A 82 -14.54 9.54 7.71
N ALA A 83 -13.69 9.36 8.73
CA ALA A 83 -13.41 10.40 9.70
C ALA A 83 -12.81 11.68 9.11
N ASN A 84 -12.14 11.59 7.96
CA ASN A 84 -11.51 12.73 7.29
C ASN A 84 -12.39 13.31 6.19
N ILE A 85 -12.92 12.45 5.30
CA ILE A 85 -13.68 12.94 4.14
C ILE A 85 -15.15 13.26 4.47
N HIS A 86 -15.75 12.59 5.47
CA HIS A 86 -17.16 12.73 5.86
C HIS A 86 -17.33 12.75 7.39
N PRO A 87 -16.77 13.76 8.07
CA PRO A 87 -16.71 13.81 9.55
C PRO A 87 -18.05 14.04 10.22
N GLU A 88 -19.00 14.68 9.55
CA GLU A 88 -20.34 14.98 10.03
C GLU A 88 -21.38 14.57 8.97
N GLU A 89 -22.59 14.16 9.37
CA GLU A 89 -23.62 13.54 8.51
C GLU A 89 -23.92 14.30 7.20
N ASN A 90 -23.84 15.63 7.23
CA ASN A 90 -24.14 16.48 6.07
C ASN A 90 -22.92 17.30 5.59
N ARG A 91 -21.72 16.87 5.97
CA ARG A 91 -20.51 17.65 5.72
C ARG A 91 -19.36 16.79 5.18
N TYR A 92 -18.86 17.18 4.01
CA TYR A 92 -17.73 16.54 3.37
C TYR A 92 -16.54 17.49 3.27
N TYR A 93 -15.33 16.97 3.45
CA TYR A 93 -14.08 17.64 3.16
C TYR A 93 -13.42 17.01 1.94
N TRP A 94 -13.41 17.76 0.84
CA TRP A 94 -12.95 17.26 -0.45
C TRP A 94 -11.51 17.60 -0.78
N ASP A 95 -10.97 18.65 -0.18
CA ASP A 95 -9.73 19.27 -0.64
C ASP A 95 -8.55 18.29 -0.73
N ASP A 96 -8.32 17.50 0.31
CA ASP A 96 -7.23 16.53 0.33
C ASP A 96 -7.48 15.36 -0.62
N ALA A 97 -8.71 14.88 -0.69
CA ALA A 97 -9.09 13.80 -1.59
C ALA A 97 -9.07 14.25 -3.07
N ASP A 98 -9.55 15.46 -3.36
CA ASP A 98 -9.48 16.06 -4.70
C ASP A 98 -8.03 16.27 -5.14
N ALA A 99 -7.16 16.76 -4.25
CA ALA A 99 -5.73 16.92 -4.53
C ALA A 99 -5.04 15.58 -4.81
N PHE A 100 -5.38 14.54 -4.04
CA PHE A 100 -4.87 13.19 -4.25
C PHE A 100 -5.28 12.63 -5.62
N VAL A 101 -6.57 12.70 -5.96
CA VAL A 101 -7.07 12.21 -7.25
C VAL A 101 -6.43 13.00 -8.40
N LYS A 102 -6.35 14.33 -8.27
CA LYS A 102 -5.70 15.17 -9.28
C LYS A 102 -4.22 14.81 -9.48
N LEU A 103 -3.47 14.55 -8.42
CA LEU A 103 -2.06 14.10 -8.53
C LEU A 103 -1.97 12.81 -9.36
N GLY A 104 -2.84 11.85 -9.12
CA GLY A 104 -2.88 10.60 -9.87
C GLY A 104 -3.22 10.81 -11.34
N GLU A 105 -4.24 11.63 -11.63
CA GLU A 105 -4.66 11.98 -13.01
C GLU A 105 -3.55 12.71 -13.78
N ASP A 106 -2.93 13.73 -13.16
CA ASP A 106 -1.86 14.52 -13.78
C ASP A 106 -0.64 13.67 -14.15
N ASN A 107 -0.45 12.52 -13.49
CA ASN A 107 0.67 11.62 -13.69
C ASN A 107 0.30 10.26 -14.33
N GLY A 108 -0.95 10.09 -14.77
CA GLY A 108 -1.43 8.87 -15.41
C GLY A 108 -1.32 7.62 -14.55
N MET A 109 -1.54 7.75 -13.24
CA MET A 109 -1.42 6.67 -12.26
C MET A 109 -2.76 5.96 -12.06
N PHE A 110 -2.71 4.67 -11.71
CA PHE A 110 -3.89 3.94 -11.27
C PHE A 110 -4.26 4.37 -9.85
N ILE A 111 -5.47 4.89 -9.66
CA ILE A 111 -5.89 5.56 -8.42
C ILE A 111 -6.84 4.64 -7.65
N ILE A 112 -6.55 4.41 -6.37
CA ILE A 112 -7.36 3.59 -5.45
C ILE A 112 -7.93 4.47 -4.35
N GLY A 113 -9.23 4.36 -4.14
CA GLY A 113 -9.92 4.95 -2.99
C GLY A 113 -9.87 4.02 -1.77
N HIS A 114 -9.36 4.50 -0.66
CA HIS A 114 -9.24 3.77 0.59
C HIS A 114 -9.77 4.61 1.75
N CYS A 115 -10.77 4.16 2.42
CA CYS A 115 -11.70 3.08 2.20
C CYS A 115 -13.14 3.56 2.47
N LEU A 116 -14.15 2.88 1.90
CA LEU A 116 -15.53 3.32 2.06
C LEU A 116 -16.11 2.90 3.41
N VAL A 117 -15.88 1.66 3.85
CA VAL A 117 -16.41 1.12 5.12
C VAL A 117 -15.29 0.50 5.94
N TRP A 118 -15.04 1.08 7.10
CA TRP A 118 -14.06 0.57 8.06
C TRP A 118 -14.52 0.86 9.49
N HIS A 119 -14.27 -0.06 10.41
CA HIS A 119 -14.64 0.07 11.83
C HIS A 119 -13.78 1.08 12.58
N SER A 120 -12.56 1.35 12.09
CA SER A 120 -11.62 2.35 12.63
C SER A 120 -11.66 3.63 11.79
N GLN A 121 -11.25 4.75 12.35
CA GLN A 121 -11.34 6.08 11.70
C GLN A 121 -12.70 6.32 11.01
N CYS A 122 -13.77 5.78 11.60
CA CYS A 122 -15.16 5.97 11.21
C CYS A 122 -15.74 7.15 12.00
N SER A 123 -16.47 8.02 11.33
CA SER A 123 -17.16 9.14 11.99
C SER A 123 -18.24 8.63 12.93
N PRO A 124 -18.28 9.06 14.21
CA PRO A 124 -19.22 8.52 15.20
C PRO A 124 -20.70 8.61 14.78
N TRP A 125 -21.10 9.72 14.14
CA TRP A 125 -22.47 9.96 13.68
C TRP A 125 -23.00 8.82 12.79
N PHE A 126 -22.10 8.08 12.14
CA PHE A 126 -22.47 7.03 11.19
C PHE A 126 -23.27 5.90 11.88
N LEU A 127 -22.88 5.56 13.10
CA LEU A 127 -23.29 4.35 13.80
C LEU A 127 -24.22 4.64 15.01
N VAL A 128 -24.25 5.90 15.50
CA VAL A 128 -25.00 6.23 16.70
C VAL A 128 -26.02 7.35 16.47
N ASP A 129 -27.04 7.36 17.30
CA ASP A 129 -28.02 8.44 17.40
C ASP A 129 -27.51 9.60 18.31
N GLU A 130 -28.33 10.62 18.50
CA GLU A 130 -28.03 11.77 19.36
C GLU A 130 -27.84 11.41 20.85
N ASN A 131 -28.31 10.24 21.29
CA ASN A 131 -28.18 9.73 22.65
C ASN A 131 -26.99 8.77 22.81
N GLY A 132 -26.25 8.50 21.72
CA GLY A 132 -25.09 7.59 21.71
C GLY A 132 -25.46 6.10 21.60
N ASN A 133 -26.72 5.77 21.29
CA ASN A 133 -27.13 4.38 21.03
C ASN A 133 -26.90 4.03 19.56
N ASP A 134 -26.69 2.74 19.27
CA ASP A 134 -26.66 2.25 17.89
C ASP A 134 -27.95 2.65 17.17
N VAL A 135 -27.85 3.18 15.95
CA VAL A 135 -28.99 3.51 15.10
C VAL A 135 -29.72 2.25 14.64
N ASP A 136 -30.99 2.38 14.21
CA ASP A 136 -31.68 1.27 13.59
C ASP A 136 -31.09 0.88 12.21
N ALA A 137 -31.44 -0.33 11.74
CA ALA A 137 -30.92 -0.90 10.52
C ALA A 137 -31.23 -0.06 9.27
N GLU A 138 -32.43 0.53 9.19
CA GLU A 138 -32.83 1.33 8.02
C GLU A 138 -32.07 2.66 7.98
N THR A 139 -31.88 3.29 9.13
CA THR A 139 -31.03 4.50 9.25
C THR A 139 -29.60 4.21 8.81
N LEU A 140 -28.99 3.10 9.28
CA LEU A 140 -27.62 2.77 8.86
C LEU A 140 -27.52 2.45 7.37
N LYS A 141 -28.49 1.73 6.80
CA LYS A 141 -28.55 1.46 5.36
C LYS A 141 -28.61 2.75 4.54
N SER A 142 -29.45 3.70 4.96
CA SER A 142 -29.54 5.01 4.29
C SER A 142 -28.23 5.78 4.37
N ARG A 143 -27.66 5.90 5.57
CA ARG A 143 -26.36 6.58 5.78
C ARG A 143 -25.23 5.96 4.96
N LEU A 144 -25.17 4.62 4.94
CA LEU A 144 -24.18 3.87 4.20
C LEU A 144 -24.33 4.10 2.69
N ARG A 145 -25.56 4.05 2.18
CA ARG A 145 -25.84 4.30 0.78
C ARG A 145 -25.46 5.72 0.37
N ASP A 146 -25.89 6.71 1.13
CA ASP A 146 -25.64 8.12 0.84
C ASP A 146 -24.13 8.44 0.86
N HIS A 147 -23.40 7.89 1.83
CA HIS A 147 -21.96 8.02 1.93
C HIS A 147 -21.24 7.45 0.70
N ILE A 148 -21.54 6.20 0.37
CA ILE A 148 -20.90 5.50 -0.74
C ILE A 148 -21.25 6.17 -2.08
N HIS A 149 -22.53 6.45 -2.32
CA HIS A 149 -22.98 7.10 -3.56
C HIS A 149 -22.36 8.48 -3.74
N THR A 150 -22.24 9.25 -2.65
CA THR A 150 -21.67 10.60 -2.72
C THR A 150 -20.17 10.55 -3.04
N ILE A 151 -19.40 9.70 -2.34
CA ILE A 151 -17.95 9.64 -2.52
C ILE A 151 -17.60 8.97 -3.85
N VAL A 152 -18.13 7.78 -4.11
CA VAL A 152 -17.85 7.05 -5.36
C VAL A 152 -18.36 7.85 -6.56
N GLY A 153 -19.56 8.42 -6.46
CA GLY A 153 -20.16 9.24 -7.53
C GLY A 153 -19.35 10.49 -7.86
N ARG A 154 -18.73 11.15 -6.84
CA ARG A 154 -17.83 12.30 -7.06
C ARG A 154 -16.62 11.95 -7.92
N TYR A 155 -16.06 10.76 -7.72
CA TYR A 155 -14.84 10.30 -8.39
C TYR A 155 -15.10 9.28 -9.49
N LYS A 156 -16.35 9.15 -9.94
CA LYS A 156 -16.74 8.24 -11.01
C LYS A 156 -15.88 8.45 -12.26
N GLY A 157 -15.29 7.35 -12.75
CA GLY A 157 -14.41 7.35 -13.92
C GLY A 157 -13.03 8.00 -13.69
N ARG A 158 -12.72 8.41 -12.45
CA ARG A 158 -11.45 9.03 -12.04
C ARG A 158 -10.68 8.16 -11.06
N VAL A 159 -11.37 7.58 -10.07
CA VAL A 159 -10.84 6.53 -9.20
C VAL A 159 -11.10 5.19 -9.87
N HIS A 160 -10.07 4.39 -10.03
CA HIS A 160 -10.13 3.15 -10.79
C HIS A 160 -10.67 1.96 -9.98
N GLY A 161 -10.53 2.02 -8.66
CA GLY A 161 -11.05 0.98 -7.77
C GLY A 161 -11.12 1.44 -6.33
N TRP A 162 -11.94 0.73 -5.52
CA TRP A 162 -12.23 1.08 -4.14
C TRP A 162 -12.04 -0.10 -3.19
N ASP A 163 -11.33 0.13 -2.10
CA ASP A 163 -11.43 -0.71 -0.91
C ASP A 163 -12.81 -0.46 -0.29
N VAL A 164 -13.79 -1.28 -0.69
CA VAL A 164 -15.19 -1.09 -0.29
C VAL A 164 -15.39 -1.38 1.17
N VAL A 165 -14.89 -2.52 1.63
CA VAL A 165 -14.91 -2.91 3.05
C VAL A 165 -13.51 -3.30 3.50
N ASN A 166 -13.09 -2.69 4.59
CA ASN A 166 -11.79 -2.92 5.21
C ASN A 166 -11.92 -3.58 6.58
N GLU A 167 -11.18 -4.69 6.81
CA GLU A 167 -10.97 -5.34 8.10
C GLU A 167 -12.25 -5.81 8.83
N ALA A 168 -13.14 -6.49 8.14
CA ALA A 168 -14.39 -6.96 8.70
C ALA A 168 -14.31 -8.32 9.41
N ILE A 169 -13.22 -9.07 9.23
CA ILE A 169 -13.08 -10.44 9.77
C ILE A 169 -11.87 -10.49 10.70
N VAL A 170 -12.04 -11.11 11.88
CA VAL A 170 -10.95 -11.28 12.84
C VAL A 170 -10.24 -12.62 12.66
N GLU A 171 -9.16 -12.82 13.41
CA GLU A 171 -8.19 -13.90 13.18
C GLU A 171 -8.78 -15.31 13.30
N ASP A 172 -9.75 -15.51 14.20
CA ASP A 172 -10.44 -16.79 14.38
C ASP A 172 -11.50 -17.08 13.30
N GLY A 173 -11.71 -16.16 12.37
CA GLY A 173 -12.66 -16.24 11.28
C GLY A 173 -14.04 -15.71 11.62
N SER A 174 -14.29 -15.20 12.83
CA SER A 174 -15.54 -14.52 13.14
C SER A 174 -15.59 -13.12 12.52
N TYR A 175 -16.79 -12.59 12.31
CA TYR A 175 -16.93 -11.19 11.92
C TYR A 175 -16.59 -10.27 13.09
N ARG A 176 -15.87 -9.20 12.78
CA ARG A 176 -15.52 -8.17 13.77
C ARG A 176 -16.79 -7.56 14.37
N ASN A 177 -16.88 -7.50 15.69
CA ASN A 177 -17.98 -6.88 16.41
C ASN A 177 -17.95 -5.34 16.29
N SER A 178 -18.01 -4.86 15.04
CA SER A 178 -18.14 -3.43 14.72
C SER A 178 -19.57 -2.95 14.84
N GLY A 179 -19.81 -1.62 14.85
CA GLY A 179 -21.17 -1.07 14.79
C GLY A 179 -21.91 -1.49 13.52
N PHE A 180 -21.22 -1.60 12.40
CA PHE A 180 -21.81 -2.10 11.15
C PHE A 180 -22.35 -3.53 11.32
N TYR A 181 -21.53 -4.41 11.91
CA TYR A 181 -21.94 -5.80 12.14
C TYR A 181 -23.02 -5.94 13.20
N ARG A 182 -22.95 -5.19 14.31
CA ARG A 182 -23.99 -5.25 15.35
C ARG A 182 -25.37 -4.86 14.83
N ILE A 183 -25.43 -3.87 13.92
CA ILE A 183 -26.70 -3.33 13.41
C ILE A 183 -27.20 -4.13 12.21
N LEU A 184 -26.35 -4.50 11.27
CA LEU A 184 -26.75 -5.12 10.00
C LEU A 184 -26.35 -6.59 9.85
N GLY A 185 -25.61 -7.17 10.83
CA GLY A 185 -25.02 -8.49 10.66
C GLY A 185 -24.04 -8.52 9.47
N GLU A 186 -23.88 -9.69 8.87
CA GLU A 186 -23.01 -9.89 7.70
C GLU A 186 -23.46 -9.09 6.46
N GLU A 187 -24.72 -8.69 6.39
CA GLU A 187 -25.32 -8.02 5.23
C GLU A 187 -24.73 -6.63 4.96
N PHE A 188 -24.06 -5.99 5.92
CA PHE A 188 -23.43 -4.69 5.64
C PHE A 188 -22.37 -4.76 4.53
N ILE A 189 -21.68 -5.92 4.39
CA ILE A 189 -20.65 -6.11 3.37
C ILE A 189 -21.27 -6.14 1.97
N PRO A 190 -22.16 -7.10 1.64
CA PRO A 190 -22.76 -7.13 0.31
C PRO A 190 -23.53 -5.84 -0.03
N LEU A 191 -24.18 -5.18 0.94
CA LEU A 191 -24.84 -3.89 0.72
C LEU A 191 -23.83 -2.80 0.31
N ALA A 192 -22.68 -2.71 0.98
CA ALA A 192 -21.66 -1.74 0.63
C ALA A 192 -21.16 -1.94 -0.81
N PHE A 193 -20.92 -3.20 -1.23
CA PHE A 193 -20.51 -3.53 -2.59
C PHE A 193 -21.59 -3.20 -3.62
N GLN A 194 -22.85 -3.46 -3.32
CA GLN A 194 -23.99 -3.07 -4.18
C GLN A 194 -24.03 -1.56 -4.38
N TYR A 195 -23.95 -0.78 -3.31
CA TYR A 195 -23.99 0.68 -3.38
C TYR A 195 -22.79 1.25 -4.13
N ALA A 196 -21.61 0.68 -3.95
CA ALA A 196 -20.42 1.10 -4.71
C ALA A 196 -20.59 0.80 -6.21
N HIS A 197 -21.08 -0.37 -6.58
CA HIS A 197 -21.37 -0.75 -7.97
C HIS A 197 -22.49 0.12 -8.59
N GLU A 198 -23.54 0.45 -7.84
CA GLU A 198 -24.60 1.36 -8.29
C GLU A 198 -24.04 2.76 -8.60
N ALA A 199 -23.11 3.25 -7.78
CA ALA A 199 -22.52 4.58 -7.94
C ALA A 199 -21.55 4.66 -9.11
N ASP A 200 -20.66 3.67 -9.25
CA ASP A 200 -19.73 3.55 -10.39
C ASP A 200 -19.62 2.09 -10.85
N PRO A 201 -20.35 1.71 -11.92
CA PRO A 201 -20.30 0.34 -12.44
C PRO A 201 -18.95 -0.06 -13.04
N ASP A 202 -18.09 0.91 -13.38
CA ASP A 202 -16.84 0.67 -14.08
C ASP A 202 -15.64 0.55 -13.11
N ALA A 203 -15.75 1.10 -11.88
CA ALA A 203 -14.72 0.99 -10.87
C ALA A 203 -14.58 -0.46 -10.37
N GLU A 204 -13.36 -0.89 -10.13
CA GLU A 204 -13.09 -2.18 -9.48
C GLU A 204 -13.45 -2.12 -7.99
N LEU A 205 -13.94 -3.22 -7.40
CA LEU A 205 -14.42 -3.30 -6.02
C LEU A 205 -13.66 -4.37 -5.24
N TYR A 206 -13.11 -3.99 -4.07
CA TYR A 206 -12.21 -4.82 -3.29
C TYR A 206 -12.66 -5.01 -1.85
N TYR A 207 -12.42 -6.21 -1.33
CA TYR A 207 -12.36 -6.47 0.11
C TYR A 207 -10.90 -6.44 0.55
N ASN A 208 -10.55 -5.75 1.61
CA ASN A 208 -9.19 -5.60 2.10
C ASN A 208 -9.07 -5.98 3.59
N ASP A 209 -8.03 -6.75 3.96
CA ASP A 209 -7.81 -7.12 5.37
C ASP A 209 -6.32 -7.47 5.62
N TYR A 210 -5.90 -7.36 6.89
CA TYR A 210 -4.59 -7.82 7.37
C TYR A 210 -4.62 -9.29 7.79
N GLY A 211 -3.44 -9.88 8.08
CA GLY A 211 -3.34 -11.26 8.57
C GLY A 211 -4.09 -12.29 7.71
N MET A 212 -4.17 -12.07 6.41
CA MET A 212 -4.91 -12.90 5.47
C MET A 212 -4.30 -14.30 5.25
N ASN A 213 -3.07 -14.52 5.75
CA ASN A 213 -2.45 -15.83 5.82
C ASN A 213 -3.09 -16.76 6.86
N VAL A 214 -3.80 -16.22 7.85
CA VAL A 214 -4.38 -17.02 8.95
C VAL A 214 -5.58 -17.82 8.46
N PRO A 215 -5.63 -19.14 8.70
CA PRO A 215 -6.68 -20.02 8.17
C PRO A 215 -8.11 -19.63 8.53
N GLY A 216 -8.35 -19.13 9.75
CA GLY A 216 -9.68 -18.67 10.18
C GLY A 216 -10.20 -17.56 9.29
N ARG A 217 -9.42 -16.49 9.13
CA ARG A 217 -9.76 -15.34 8.28
C ARG A 217 -9.86 -15.75 6.82
N ARG A 218 -8.85 -16.46 6.28
CA ARG A 218 -8.83 -16.98 4.91
C ARG A 218 -10.12 -17.71 4.56
N ASN A 219 -10.53 -18.68 5.39
CA ASN A 219 -11.68 -19.51 5.10
C ASN A 219 -13.01 -18.71 5.11
N THR A 220 -13.12 -17.74 6.01
CA THR A 220 -14.32 -16.89 6.07
C THR A 220 -14.38 -15.92 4.89
N VAL A 221 -13.25 -15.34 4.48
CA VAL A 221 -13.18 -14.49 3.28
C VAL A 221 -13.58 -15.28 2.03
N VAL A 222 -13.06 -16.49 1.84
CA VAL A 222 -13.44 -17.36 0.71
C VAL A 222 -14.94 -17.64 0.70
N LYS A 223 -15.53 -17.97 1.86
CA LYS A 223 -17.00 -18.21 1.97
C LYS A 223 -17.80 -16.96 1.64
N MET A 224 -17.41 -15.82 2.20
CA MET A 224 -18.05 -14.52 1.97
C MET A 224 -18.05 -14.17 0.47
N VAL A 225 -16.89 -14.24 -0.17
CA VAL A 225 -16.73 -13.93 -1.60
C VAL A 225 -17.57 -14.84 -2.47
N ASN A 226 -17.55 -16.16 -2.21
CA ASN A 226 -18.36 -17.11 -2.96
C ASN A 226 -19.85 -16.83 -2.79
N SER A 227 -20.32 -16.55 -1.56
CA SER A 227 -21.71 -16.18 -1.28
C SER A 227 -22.12 -14.89 -2.01
N MET A 228 -21.25 -13.88 -2.06
CA MET A 228 -21.51 -12.65 -2.81
C MET A 228 -21.67 -12.94 -4.30
N LYS A 229 -20.77 -13.74 -4.89
CA LYS A 229 -20.85 -14.15 -6.30
C LYS A 229 -22.10 -14.94 -6.63
N GLU A 230 -22.49 -15.90 -5.80
CA GLU A 230 -23.74 -16.66 -5.94
C GLU A 230 -24.98 -15.75 -5.95
N ARG A 231 -24.92 -14.65 -5.20
CA ARG A 231 -25.97 -13.61 -5.14
C ARG A 231 -25.89 -12.60 -6.28
N GLY A 232 -24.91 -12.72 -7.19
CA GLY A 232 -24.68 -11.78 -8.29
C GLY A 232 -24.09 -10.43 -7.85
N ILE A 233 -23.49 -10.36 -6.66
CA ILE A 233 -22.84 -9.16 -6.14
C ILE A 233 -21.42 -9.13 -6.65
N ARG A 234 -21.03 -8.02 -7.30
CA ARG A 234 -19.71 -7.83 -7.88
C ARG A 234 -18.65 -7.65 -6.79
N ILE A 235 -17.59 -8.42 -6.91
CA ILE A 235 -16.31 -8.26 -6.22
C ILE A 235 -15.21 -8.66 -7.20
N ASP A 236 -14.23 -7.78 -7.42
CA ASP A 236 -13.21 -7.96 -8.45
C ASP A 236 -11.91 -8.52 -7.89
N ALA A 237 -11.51 -8.08 -6.69
CA ALA A 237 -10.30 -8.57 -6.06
C ALA A 237 -10.38 -8.65 -4.53
N ILE A 238 -9.45 -9.43 -3.99
CA ILE A 238 -9.21 -9.57 -2.55
C ILE A 238 -7.84 -8.95 -2.25
N GLY A 239 -7.83 -7.97 -1.34
CA GLY A 239 -6.64 -7.29 -0.86
C GLY A 239 -6.05 -7.99 0.37
N MET A 240 -4.79 -8.35 0.27
CA MET A 240 -3.96 -8.80 1.38
C MET A 240 -3.08 -7.63 1.80
N GLN A 241 -3.33 -7.00 2.97
CA GLN A 241 -2.56 -5.83 3.43
C GLN A 241 -1.06 -6.12 3.47
N SER A 242 -0.69 -7.31 3.97
CA SER A 242 0.70 -7.79 3.95
C SER A 242 1.67 -6.94 4.78
N HIS A 243 1.23 -6.53 5.97
CA HIS A 243 2.14 -6.00 6.98
C HIS A 243 3.01 -7.14 7.51
N MET A 244 4.29 -7.15 7.10
CA MET A 244 5.19 -8.28 7.32
C MET A 244 6.36 -7.90 8.25
N GLY A 245 7.06 -8.93 8.71
CA GLY A 245 8.31 -8.83 9.44
C GLY A 245 9.30 -9.89 9.02
N MET A 246 10.42 -9.94 9.72
CA MET A 246 11.53 -10.85 9.42
C MET A 246 11.13 -12.33 9.50
N ASP A 247 10.23 -12.68 10.40
CA ASP A 247 9.85 -14.04 10.77
C ASP A 247 8.34 -14.31 10.59
N TYR A 248 7.59 -13.34 10.11
CA TYR A 248 6.15 -13.48 9.83
C TYR A 248 5.74 -12.72 8.56
N PRO A 249 4.66 -13.17 7.88
CA PRO A 249 4.02 -14.47 8.02
C PRO A 249 4.93 -15.61 7.54
N ASP A 250 4.57 -16.88 7.85
CA ASP A 250 5.12 -18.01 7.12
C ASP A 250 4.74 -17.90 5.64
N LEU A 251 5.71 -18.05 4.74
CA LEU A 251 5.46 -17.83 3.31
C LEU A 251 4.65 -18.95 2.65
N ASN A 252 4.68 -20.18 3.20
CA ASN A 252 3.83 -21.25 2.68
C ASN A 252 2.38 -21.01 3.06
N GLU A 253 2.10 -20.60 4.32
CA GLU A 253 0.74 -20.22 4.74
C GLU A 253 0.21 -19.01 3.96
N PHE A 254 1.10 -18.05 3.65
CA PHE A 254 0.75 -16.90 2.83
C PHE A 254 0.39 -17.33 1.40
N GLU A 255 1.18 -18.22 0.81
CA GLU A 255 0.94 -18.76 -0.53
C GLU A 255 -0.35 -19.58 -0.59
N GLU A 256 -0.61 -20.44 0.40
CA GLU A 256 -1.88 -21.17 0.51
C GLU A 256 -3.10 -20.22 0.50
N SER A 257 -2.98 -19.08 1.17
CA SER A 257 -4.05 -18.10 1.22
C SER A 257 -4.23 -17.38 -0.12
N LEU A 258 -3.14 -17.02 -0.76
CA LEU A 258 -3.15 -16.42 -2.10
C LEU A 258 -3.83 -17.35 -3.10
N GLU A 259 -3.48 -18.64 -3.10
CA GLU A 259 -4.09 -19.66 -3.96
C GLU A 259 -5.58 -19.87 -3.66
N ALA A 260 -5.95 -19.86 -2.37
CA ALA A 260 -7.35 -19.99 -1.96
C ALA A 260 -8.19 -18.80 -2.44
N PHE A 261 -7.66 -17.58 -2.36
CA PHE A 261 -8.34 -16.39 -2.85
C PHE A 261 -8.42 -16.37 -4.38
N ALA A 262 -7.36 -16.72 -5.08
CA ALA A 262 -7.36 -16.89 -6.53
C ALA A 262 -8.39 -17.95 -6.97
N GLY A 263 -8.54 -19.04 -6.19
CA GLY A 263 -9.52 -20.10 -6.41
C GLY A 263 -10.99 -19.63 -6.37
N THR A 264 -11.28 -18.48 -5.78
CA THR A 264 -12.61 -17.85 -5.85
C THR A 264 -12.91 -17.24 -7.23
N GLY A 265 -11.90 -17.13 -8.10
CA GLY A 265 -11.96 -16.42 -9.37
C GLY A 265 -11.86 -14.90 -9.25
N CYS A 266 -11.51 -14.37 -8.08
CA CYS A 266 -11.11 -12.98 -7.91
C CYS A 266 -9.62 -12.80 -8.22
N LYS A 267 -9.23 -11.59 -8.58
CA LYS A 267 -7.82 -11.18 -8.52
C LYS A 267 -7.39 -11.01 -7.07
N VAL A 268 -6.08 -11.05 -6.86
CA VAL A 268 -5.47 -10.78 -5.56
C VAL A 268 -4.62 -9.52 -5.66
N MET A 269 -4.55 -8.77 -4.59
CA MET A 269 -3.71 -7.57 -4.51
C MET A 269 -2.93 -7.60 -3.20
N ILE A 270 -1.69 -7.15 -3.25
CA ILE A 270 -0.89 -6.82 -2.08
C ILE A 270 -1.09 -5.33 -1.86
N THR A 271 -1.81 -4.95 -0.79
CA THR A 271 -2.42 -3.61 -0.72
C THR A 271 -1.70 -2.63 0.19
N GLU A 272 -0.96 -3.13 1.21
CA GLU A 272 -0.37 -2.27 2.24
C GLU A 272 1.00 -2.83 2.69
N TRP A 273 1.77 -3.33 1.73
CA TRP A 273 3.01 -4.01 2.04
C TRP A 273 4.01 -3.10 2.73
N ASP A 274 4.41 -3.51 3.90
CA ASP A 274 5.59 -3.04 4.61
C ASP A 274 6.34 -4.23 5.21
N MET A 275 7.64 -4.08 5.42
CA MET A 275 8.52 -5.12 5.96
C MET A 275 9.33 -4.56 7.10
N SER A 276 8.89 -4.81 8.34
CA SER A 276 9.65 -4.39 9.51
C SER A 276 10.91 -5.24 9.71
N ALA A 277 12.06 -4.58 9.85
CA ALA A 277 13.31 -5.22 10.29
C ALA A 277 13.36 -5.39 11.82
N LEU A 278 12.43 -4.77 12.54
CA LEU A 278 12.37 -4.82 14.00
C LEU A 278 11.67 -6.09 14.48
N PRO A 279 12.09 -6.65 15.62
CA PRO A 279 11.41 -7.78 16.21
C PRO A 279 9.98 -7.43 16.61
N THR A 280 9.10 -8.42 16.53
CA THR A 280 7.71 -8.28 17.02
C THR A 280 7.71 -7.97 18.52
N VAL A 281 7.01 -6.91 18.90
CA VAL A 281 6.87 -6.55 20.32
C VAL A 281 5.83 -7.46 20.95
N ASN A 282 6.25 -8.34 21.87
CA ASN A 282 5.34 -9.15 22.65
C ASN A 282 4.57 -8.28 23.64
N GLN A 283 3.26 -8.11 23.44
CA GLN A 283 2.37 -7.32 24.31
C GLN A 283 2.22 -7.87 25.75
N GLY A 284 2.85 -9.01 26.07
CA GLY A 284 2.84 -9.62 27.40
C GLY A 284 4.01 -9.24 28.32
N ALA A 285 4.95 -8.39 27.89
CA ALA A 285 6.00 -7.89 28.76
C ALA A 285 5.39 -6.94 29.80
N ASN A 286 5.51 -7.25 31.08
CA ASN A 286 5.05 -6.40 32.17
C ASN A 286 5.61 -4.98 31.98
N VAL A 287 4.72 -4.00 31.90
CA VAL A 287 5.00 -2.56 31.72
C VAL A 287 5.89 -1.96 32.84
N SER A 288 6.19 -2.73 33.89
CA SER A 288 7.07 -2.33 34.99
C SER A 288 8.55 -2.20 34.63
N ASP A 289 8.99 -2.71 33.47
CA ASP A 289 10.36 -2.52 32.98
C ASP A 289 10.37 -1.68 31.69
N THR A 290 10.08 -0.40 31.85
CA THR A 290 10.09 0.60 30.78
C THR A 290 11.40 0.63 29.99
N THR A 291 12.53 0.31 30.60
CA THR A 291 13.84 0.34 29.95
C THR A 291 14.03 -0.89 29.04
N ALA A 292 13.61 -2.08 29.48
CA ALA A 292 13.65 -3.28 28.66
C ALA A 292 12.66 -3.20 27.50
N TYR A 293 11.48 -2.61 27.75
CA TYR A 293 10.47 -2.36 26.73
C TYR A 293 10.96 -1.37 25.66
N GLN A 294 11.56 -0.25 26.07
CA GLN A 294 12.13 0.73 25.13
C GLN A 294 13.26 0.16 24.26
N LYS A 295 14.11 -0.71 24.85
CA LYS A 295 15.14 -1.44 24.08
C LYS A 295 14.54 -2.39 23.04
N GLN A 296 13.37 -2.97 23.31
CA GLN A 296 12.66 -3.80 22.34
C GLN A 296 12.01 -2.99 21.22
N LEU A 297 11.60 -1.74 21.52
CA LEU A 297 10.97 -0.85 20.54
C LEU A 297 11.95 -0.30 19.51
N ASN A 298 13.17 -0.03 19.94
CA ASN A 298 14.23 0.47 19.07
C ASN A 298 15.55 -0.25 19.36
N PRO A 299 15.68 -1.52 18.94
CA PRO A 299 16.86 -2.34 19.24
C PRO A 299 18.11 -1.89 18.45
N TYR A 300 17.93 -1.08 17.40
CA TYR A 300 18.99 -0.64 16.48
C TYR A 300 19.07 0.88 16.39
N PRO A 301 19.36 1.61 17.47
CA PRO A 301 19.30 3.08 17.50
C PRO A 301 20.30 3.76 16.53
N ASP A 302 21.40 3.06 16.22
CA ASP A 302 22.49 3.56 15.37
C ASP A 302 22.39 3.06 13.90
N GLY A 303 21.32 2.35 13.55
CA GLY A 303 21.11 1.72 12.24
C GLY A 303 21.12 0.19 12.31
N LEU A 304 20.66 -0.45 11.25
CA LEU A 304 20.60 -1.91 11.19
C LEU A 304 22.02 -2.52 11.23
N PRO A 305 22.28 -3.53 12.08
CA PRO A 305 23.49 -4.35 11.97
C PRO A 305 23.57 -5.07 10.61
N GLU A 306 24.76 -5.25 10.08
CA GLU A 306 25.00 -5.83 8.73
C GLU A 306 24.33 -7.22 8.56
N ASP A 307 24.34 -8.04 9.61
CA ASP A 307 23.70 -9.36 9.57
C ASP A 307 22.18 -9.28 9.55
N ILE A 308 21.59 -8.27 10.19
CA ILE A 308 20.13 -8.01 10.17
C ILE A 308 19.73 -7.43 8.82
N ASP A 309 20.47 -6.45 8.31
CA ASP A 309 20.27 -5.89 6.99
C ASP A 309 20.32 -6.96 5.89
N THR A 310 21.31 -7.85 5.95
CA THR A 310 21.43 -8.99 5.02
C THR A 310 20.23 -9.92 5.11
N LYS A 311 19.77 -10.26 6.31
CA LYS A 311 18.58 -11.12 6.51
C LYS A 311 17.34 -10.44 5.98
N TRP A 312 17.17 -9.14 6.25
CA TRP A 312 16.04 -8.36 5.79
C TRP A 312 15.98 -8.32 4.25
N ASN A 313 17.10 -8.02 3.59
CA ASN A 313 17.19 -8.02 2.13
C ASN A 313 16.87 -9.39 1.53
N ASN A 314 17.35 -10.48 2.13
CA ASN A 314 17.01 -11.83 1.68
C ASN A 314 15.52 -12.13 1.82
N ARG A 315 14.92 -11.74 2.96
CA ARG A 315 13.47 -11.91 3.19
C ARG A 315 12.64 -11.12 2.19
N MET A 316 13.01 -9.85 1.91
CA MET A 316 12.40 -9.03 0.87
C MET A 316 12.44 -9.70 -0.50
N ALA A 317 13.60 -10.27 -0.85
CA ALA A 317 13.77 -10.97 -2.11
C ALA A 317 12.91 -12.24 -2.19
N ASP A 318 12.76 -12.99 -1.10
CA ASP A 318 11.91 -14.19 -1.06
C ASP A 318 10.43 -13.84 -1.21
N VAL A 319 9.97 -12.81 -0.51
CA VAL A 319 8.59 -12.30 -0.63
C VAL A 319 8.32 -11.82 -2.07
N MET A 320 9.23 -11.05 -2.64
CA MET A 320 9.05 -10.55 -4.01
C MET A 320 9.06 -11.69 -5.04
N ARG A 321 9.89 -12.73 -4.85
CA ARG A 321 9.85 -13.93 -5.72
C ARG A 321 8.50 -14.64 -5.63
N LEU A 322 7.91 -14.71 -4.43
CA LEU A 322 6.56 -15.26 -4.25
C LEU A 322 5.52 -14.44 -5.01
N PHE A 323 5.55 -13.11 -4.91
CA PHE A 323 4.63 -12.26 -5.67
C PHE A 323 4.80 -12.43 -7.17
N MET A 324 6.03 -12.49 -7.67
CA MET A 324 6.31 -12.72 -9.09
C MET A 324 5.85 -14.11 -9.57
N LYS A 325 5.96 -15.13 -8.72
CA LYS A 325 5.48 -16.49 -9.03
C LYS A 325 3.97 -16.50 -9.33
N HIS A 326 3.22 -15.64 -8.65
CA HIS A 326 1.76 -15.53 -8.77
C HIS A 326 1.30 -14.26 -9.54
N SER A 327 2.14 -13.74 -10.42
CA SER A 327 1.84 -12.54 -11.23
C SER A 327 0.67 -12.70 -12.22
N ASP A 328 0.21 -13.92 -12.46
CA ASP A 328 -1.00 -14.22 -13.23
C ASP A 328 -2.30 -13.85 -12.49
N VAL A 329 -2.27 -13.81 -11.15
CA VAL A 329 -3.42 -13.46 -10.31
C VAL A 329 -3.18 -12.18 -9.50
N ILE A 330 -1.95 -11.85 -9.12
CA ILE A 330 -1.60 -10.61 -8.43
C ILE A 330 -1.60 -9.47 -9.45
N THR A 331 -2.49 -8.49 -9.27
CA THR A 331 -2.59 -7.33 -10.18
C THR A 331 -1.81 -6.12 -9.72
N ARG A 332 -1.53 -6.02 -8.42
CA ARG A 332 -0.86 -4.86 -7.83
C ARG A 332 -0.11 -5.24 -6.56
N VAL A 333 1.05 -4.62 -6.37
CA VAL A 333 1.82 -4.63 -5.11
C VAL A 333 2.01 -3.18 -4.67
N THR A 334 1.45 -2.83 -3.52
CA THR A 334 1.42 -1.47 -2.98
C THR A 334 2.22 -1.40 -1.68
N ALA A 335 3.28 -0.58 -1.67
CA ALA A 335 4.00 -0.24 -0.45
C ALA A 335 3.17 0.72 0.42
N TRP A 336 3.10 0.49 1.74
CA TRP A 336 2.33 1.36 2.64
C TRP A 336 3.17 2.53 3.14
N GLY A 337 3.58 3.36 2.20
CA GLY A 337 4.41 4.56 2.39
C GLY A 337 5.59 4.60 1.42
N VAL A 338 6.25 5.74 1.34
CA VAL A 338 7.37 5.98 0.40
C VAL A 338 8.73 6.00 1.07
N SER A 339 8.79 6.07 2.40
CA SER A 339 10.03 6.08 3.18
C SER A 339 9.82 5.61 4.61
N ASP A 340 10.88 5.08 5.22
CA ASP A 340 10.89 4.62 6.61
C ASP A 340 10.59 5.75 7.59
N GLY A 341 11.05 6.96 7.30
CA GLY A 341 10.83 8.15 8.13
C GLY A 341 9.35 8.54 8.26
N ASP A 342 8.50 8.09 7.35
CA ASP A 342 7.07 8.39 7.29
C ASP A 342 6.21 7.13 7.52
N SER A 343 6.81 6.05 8.02
CA SER A 343 6.08 4.81 8.34
C SER A 343 5.09 5.03 9.48
N TRP A 344 3.84 4.57 9.31
CA TRP A 344 2.83 4.57 10.37
C TRP A 344 3.29 3.79 11.62
N LYS A 345 4.18 2.84 11.46
CA LYS A 345 4.77 2.03 12.54
C LYS A 345 5.69 2.82 13.46
N ASN A 346 6.16 3.99 13.06
CA ASN A 346 6.94 4.88 13.93
C ASN A 346 6.13 5.40 15.13
N ASP A 347 4.81 5.43 15.00
CA ASP A 347 3.88 5.88 16.04
C ASP A 347 2.98 4.76 16.60
N TRP A 348 3.12 3.52 16.10
CA TRP A 348 2.31 2.37 16.52
C TRP A 348 3.17 1.09 16.68
N PRO A 349 2.91 0.21 17.66
CA PRO A 349 1.94 0.32 18.75
C PRO A 349 2.36 1.32 19.84
N VAL A 350 3.55 1.86 19.77
CA VAL A 350 4.09 2.83 20.72
C VAL A 350 4.82 3.91 19.96
N ARG A 351 4.51 5.17 20.33
CA ARG A 351 5.11 6.34 19.72
C ARG A 351 6.63 6.37 19.94
N GLY A 352 7.38 6.74 18.89
CA GLY A 352 8.83 6.87 18.92
C GLY A 352 9.58 5.58 18.57
N ARG A 353 8.89 4.56 18.02
CA ARG A 353 9.52 3.45 17.33
C ARG A 353 10.22 3.98 16.07
N LYS A 354 11.34 3.39 15.69
CA LYS A 354 12.06 3.77 14.47
C LYS A 354 12.12 2.56 13.55
N GLU A 355 11.30 2.59 12.51
CA GLU A 355 11.27 1.56 11.47
C GLU A 355 12.44 1.70 10.47
N TYR A 356 12.76 0.58 9.82
CA TYR A 356 13.78 0.45 8.79
C TYR A 356 13.21 -0.35 7.61
#